data_5d43f0b872a460504cbb7826a9b47c6d
#
_entry.id   5d43f0b872a460504cbb7826a9b47c6d
#
_cell.length_a   1.000
_cell.length_b   1.000
_cell.length_c   1.000
_cell.angle_alpha   90.00
_cell.angle_beta   90.00
_cell.angle_gamma   90.00
#
_symmetry.space_group_name_H-M   'P 1'
#
loop_
_entity.id
_entity.type
_entity.pdbx_description
1 polymer ?
#
loop_
_entity_poly.entity_id
_entity_poly.type
_entity_poly.pdbx_seq_one_letter_code
_entity_poly.pdbx_strand_id
1 'polypeptide(L)'
;MPIHRTAYLFRCAEEADCSAVSELVNAAYRPADAAAGWTSETALVAGPRTNPAQLLALLQRPRSCLLLACCEAGHIRGCVHIEADRDDAYIGMLAVWPQQQGSGLGKQLLQQAEQWAIREFGARQLLLSVIQQRSEL
;
A
#
# COMPACT_ATOMS: atom_id res chain seq x y z
N MET A 1 -12.07 29.97 -7.81
CA MET A 1 -12.63 28.85 -7.09
C MET A 1 -11.60 27.80 -6.82
N PRO A 2 -11.41 27.57 -5.63
CA PRO A 2 -10.41 26.60 -5.30
C PRO A 2 -10.79 25.22 -5.76
N ILE A 3 -9.81 24.53 -6.17
CA ILE A 3 -9.98 23.16 -6.53
C ILE A 3 -9.94 22.36 -5.28
N HIS A 4 -10.87 21.47 -5.17
CA HIS A 4 -10.87 20.60 -4.02
C HIS A 4 -9.82 19.54 -4.23
N ARG A 5 -8.69 19.78 -3.66
CA ARG A 5 -7.67 18.79 -3.63
C ARG A 5 -7.69 18.14 -2.29
N THR A 6 -7.85 16.86 -2.29
CA THR A 6 -7.75 16.15 -1.04
C THR A 6 -6.29 16.17 -0.62
N ALA A 7 -6.06 16.71 0.54
CA ALA A 7 -4.72 16.76 1.08
C ALA A 7 -4.50 15.55 1.95
N TYR A 8 -3.39 14.87 1.75
CA TYR A 8 -3.04 13.69 2.53
C TYR A 8 -1.75 13.95 3.27
N LEU A 9 -1.68 13.42 4.46
CA LEU A 9 -0.46 13.40 5.23
C LEU A 9 0.18 12.03 5.08
N PHE A 10 1.46 12.00 4.81
CA PHE A 10 2.16 10.74 4.59
C PHE A 10 3.10 10.49 5.76
N ARG A 11 3.02 9.30 6.32
CA ARG A 11 3.87 8.91 7.44
C ARG A 11 4.09 7.41 7.44
N CYS A 12 5.11 6.98 8.14
CA CYS A 12 5.35 5.56 8.30
C CYS A 12 4.37 4.97 9.29
N ALA A 13 3.97 3.73 9.03
CA ALA A 13 3.07 3.02 9.93
C ALA A 13 3.80 2.61 11.19
N GLU A 14 3.06 2.55 12.27
CA GLU A 14 3.52 2.04 13.55
C GLU A 14 2.72 0.81 13.90
N GLU A 15 3.12 0.16 14.98
CA GLU A 15 2.44 -1.06 15.37
C GLU A 15 0.94 -0.83 15.53
N ALA A 16 0.56 0.30 16.08
CA ALA A 16 -0.86 0.57 16.31
C ALA A 16 -1.65 0.66 15.02
N ASP A 17 -0.99 0.85 13.90
CA ASP A 17 -1.67 0.98 12.61
C ASP A 17 -1.95 -0.36 11.94
N CYS A 18 -1.37 -1.43 12.44
CA CYS A 18 -1.36 -2.68 11.70
C CYS A 18 -2.76 -3.26 11.47
N SER A 19 -3.65 -3.11 12.44
CA SER A 19 -5.02 -3.61 12.25
C SER A 19 -5.72 -2.87 11.13
N ALA A 20 -5.65 -1.55 11.15
CA ALA A 20 -6.33 -0.75 10.12
C ALA A 20 -5.71 -0.99 8.76
N VAL A 21 -4.38 -1.11 8.69
CA VAL A 21 -3.74 -1.36 7.41
C VAL A 21 -4.10 -2.74 6.89
N SER A 22 -4.20 -3.71 7.79
CA SER A 22 -4.61 -5.05 7.37
C SER A 22 -5.98 -5.02 6.71
N GLU A 23 -6.91 -4.29 7.29
CA GLU A 23 -8.24 -4.17 6.70
C GLU A 23 -8.17 -3.50 5.34
N LEU A 24 -7.37 -2.45 5.25
CA LEU A 24 -7.22 -1.73 4.00
C LEU A 24 -6.67 -2.63 2.90
N VAL A 25 -5.58 -3.34 3.18
CA VAL A 25 -4.95 -4.17 2.17
C VAL A 25 -5.88 -5.28 1.75
N ASN A 26 -6.55 -5.91 2.71
CA ASN A 26 -7.44 -7.00 2.37
C ASN A 26 -8.62 -6.52 1.55
N ALA A 27 -9.13 -5.33 1.85
CA ALA A 27 -10.23 -4.79 1.07
C ALA A 27 -9.79 -4.44 -0.34
N ALA A 28 -8.59 -3.91 -0.49
CA ALA A 28 -8.12 -3.47 -1.79
C ALA A 28 -7.82 -4.64 -2.71
N TYR A 29 -7.32 -5.74 -2.16
CA TYR A 29 -6.93 -6.87 -2.98
C TYR A 29 -7.95 -7.99 -3.01
N ARG A 30 -9.12 -7.73 -2.48
CA ARG A 30 -10.18 -8.73 -2.47
C ARG A 30 -11.49 -8.04 -2.77
N PRO A 31 -11.68 -7.61 -4.00
CA PRO A 31 -12.89 -6.90 -4.35
C PRO A 31 -14.11 -7.77 -4.14
N ALA A 32 -15.16 -7.13 -3.70
CA ALA A 32 -16.38 -7.87 -3.38
C ALA A 32 -16.92 -8.61 -4.59
N ASP A 33 -16.87 -7.97 -5.75
CA ASP A 33 -17.44 -8.58 -6.93
C ASP A 33 -16.49 -9.55 -7.60
N ALA A 34 -15.34 -9.73 -7.05
CA ALA A 34 -14.40 -10.68 -7.64
C ALA A 34 -15.03 -12.05 -7.72
N ALA A 35 -15.94 -12.32 -6.82
CA ALA A 35 -16.56 -13.62 -6.81
C ALA A 35 -17.28 -13.90 -8.10
N ALA A 36 -17.73 -12.89 -8.78
CA ALA A 36 -18.62 -13.12 -9.92
C ALA A 36 -17.82 -13.75 -10.98
N GLY A 37 -17.03 -14.03 -11.34
CA GLY A 37 -16.45 -14.76 -12.42
C GLY A 37 -15.12 -15.41 -12.09
N TRP A 38 -14.68 -15.17 -10.91
CA TRP A 38 -13.37 -15.67 -10.54
C TRP A 38 -13.42 -16.55 -9.34
N THR A 39 -14.51 -17.18 -9.16
CA THR A 39 -14.76 -17.86 -7.91
C THR A 39 -13.71 -18.87 -7.55
N SER A 40 -13.32 -19.67 -8.49
CA SER A 40 -12.40 -20.74 -8.12
C SER A 40 -11.03 -20.17 -7.76
N GLU A 41 -10.56 -19.21 -8.51
CA GLU A 41 -9.28 -18.63 -8.15
C GLU A 41 -9.36 -17.87 -6.85
N THR A 42 -10.45 -17.16 -6.67
CA THR A 42 -10.63 -16.43 -5.45
C THR A 42 -10.67 -17.38 -4.27
N ALA A 43 -11.30 -18.50 -4.45
CA ALA A 43 -11.37 -19.48 -3.38
C ALA A 43 -10.00 -20.03 -3.04
N LEU A 44 -9.18 -20.23 -4.05
CA LEU A 44 -7.86 -20.76 -3.79
C LEU A 44 -6.99 -19.80 -3.00
N VAL A 45 -7.19 -18.53 -3.22
CA VAL A 45 -6.43 -17.54 -2.48
C VAL A 45 -7.30 -16.89 -1.43
N ALA A 46 -8.34 -17.56 -1.04
CA ALA A 46 -9.22 -17.03 -0.01
C ALA A 46 -8.42 -16.82 1.25
N GLY A 47 -9.01 -16.10 2.14
CA GLY A 47 -8.30 -15.72 3.32
C GLY A 47 -7.71 -14.36 3.15
N PRO A 48 -7.24 -13.79 4.23
CA PRO A 48 -6.73 -12.43 4.19
C PRO A 48 -5.46 -12.37 3.39
N ARG A 49 -5.32 -11.30 2.66
CA ARG A 49 -4.09 -11.01 1.97
C ARG A 49 -2.95 -10.82 2.95
N THR A 50 -3.26 -10.22 4.08
CA THR A 50 -2.30 -10.02 5.13
C THR A 50 -3.03 -10.02 6.46
N ASN A 51 -2.28 -9.91 7.52
CA ASN A 51 -2.85 -9.78 8.86
C ASN A 51 -1.94 -8.88 9.67
N PRO A 52 -2.40 -8.43 10.84
CA PRO A 52 -1.58 -7.48 11.62
C PRO A 52 -0.21 -8.04 12.00
N ALA A 53 -0.11 -9.33 12.28
CA ALA A 53 1.17 -9.89 12.67
C ALA A 53 2.17 -9.83 11.51
N GLN A 54 1.71 -10.12 10.30
CA GLN A 54 2.58 -10.05 9.14
C GLN A 54 3.02 -8.61 8.89
N LEU A 55 2.12 -7.65 9.08
CA LEU A 55 2.47 -6.26 8.89
C LEU A 55 3.48 -5.82 9.93
N LEU A 56 3.28 -6.24 11.17
CA LEU A 56 4.24 -5.87 12.20
C LEU A 56 5.62 -6.41 11.86
N ALA A 57 5.67 -7.62 11.34
CA ALA A 57 6.96 -8.18 10.94
C ALA A 57 7.61 -7.34 9.85
N LEU A 58 6.82 -6.83 8.90
CA LEU A 58 7.37 -5.95 7.89
C LEU A 58 7.96 -4.68 8.51
N LEU A 59 7.26 -4.11 9.47
CA LEU A 59 7.71 -2.87 10.09
C LEU A 59 9.03 -3.06 10.83
N GLN A 60 9.29 -4.28 11.28
CA GLN A 60 10.47 -4.54 12.07
C GLN A 60 11.68 -4.91 11.23
N ARG A 61 11.50 -5.02 9.92
CA ARG A 61 12.63 -5.32 9.05
C ARG A 61 13.50 -4.09 8.90
N PRO A 62 14.82 -4.26 8.76
CA PRO A 62 15.68 -3.11 8.58
C PRO A 62 15.42 -2.43 7.24
N ARG A 63 15.52 -1.12 7.24
CA ARG A 63 15.35 -0.31 6.05
C ARG A 63 14.03 -0.62 5.36
N SER A 64 12.98 -0.66 6.15
CA SER A 64 11.64 -0.97 5.67
C SER A 64 10.70 0.09 6.21
N CYS A 65 9.78 0.54 5.37
CA CYS A 65 8.79 1.52 5.76
C CYS A 65 7.47 1.18 5.08
N LEU A 66 6.42 1.15 5.86
CA LEU A 66 5.09 1.05 5.30
C LEU A 66 4.51 2.44 5.35
N LEU A 67 4.51 3.11 4.19
CA LEU A 67 4.11 4.50 4.12
C LEU A 67 2.60 4.59 4.01
N LEU A 68 2.02 5.42 4.83
CA LEU A 68 0.56 5.59 4.89
C LEU A 68 0.17 6.94 4.37
N ALA A 69 -0.96 6.99 3.68
CA ALA A 69 -1.60 8.24 3.30
C ALA A 69 -2.80 8.41 4.20
N CYS A 70 -2.81 9.46 4.99
CA CYS A 70 -3.87 9.70 5.95
C CYS A 70 -4.60 10.98 5.58
N CYS A 71 -5.91 11.00 5.77
CA CYS A 71 -6.65 12.21 5.56
C CYS A 71 -6.45 13.16 6.73
N GLU A 72 -7.04 14.35 6.64
CA GLU A 72 -6.83 15.33 7.68
C GLU A 72 -7.36 14.86 9.04
N ALA A 73 -8.37 14.02 9.01
CA ALA A 73 -8.90 13.47 10.25
C ALA A 73 -8.07 12.34 10.81
N GLY A 74 -7.02 11.94 10.11
CA GLY A 74 -6.16 10.88 10.60
C GLY A 74 -6.52 9.49 10.12
N HIS A 75 -7.53 9.35 9.29
CA HIS A 75 -7.92 8.04 8.77
C HIS A 75 -6.98 7.61 7.67
N ILE A 76 -6.59 6.35 7.70
CA ILE A 76 -5.69 5.80 6.71
C ILE A 76 -6.47 5.52 5.43
N ARG A 77 -6.04 6.11 4.32
CA ARG A 77 -6.72 5.96 3.04
C ARG A 77 -5.95 5.08 2.08
N GLY A 78 -4.67 4.91 2.27
CA GLY A 78 -3.88 4.08 1.41
C GLY A 78 -2.53 3.80 2.01
N CYS A 79 -1.80 2.87 1.41
CA CYS A 79 -0.48 2.52 1.90
C CYS A 79 0.39 2.03 0.75
N VAL A 80 1.69 2.03 0.98
CA VAL A 80 2.65 1.44 0.07
C VAL A 80 3.87 1.02 0.89
N HIS A 81 4.43 -0.13 0.56
CA HIS A 81 5.57 -0.66 1.29
C HIS A 81 6.85 -0.37 0.52
N ILE A 82 7.87 0.05 1.24
CA ILE A 82 9.17 0.35 0.69
C ILE A 82 10.20 -0.42 1.49
N GLU A 83 11.03 -1.18 0.81
CA GLU A 83 12.08 -1.92 1.50
C GLU A 83 13.36 -1.80 0.69
N ALA A 84 14.42 -1.38 1.34
CA ALA A 84 15.69 -1.17 0.68
C ALA A 84 16.63 -2.33 0.91
N ASP A 85 17.39 -2.65 -0.13
CA ASP A 85 18.42 -3.66 -0.07
C ASP A 85 19.59 -3.11 -0.87
N ARG A 86 20.63 -2.67 -0.13
CA ARG A 86 21.78 -2.02 -0.75
C ARG A 86 21.33 -0.75 -1.46
N ASP A 87 21.57 -0.65 -2.74
CA ASP A 87 21.21 0.54 -3.51
C ASP A 87 19.83 0.43 -4.13
N ASP A 88 19.15 -0.69 -3.95
CA ASP A 88 17.85 -0.89 -4.54
C ASP A 88 16.75 -0.68 -3.51
N ALA A 89 15.63 -0.21 -3.96
CA ALA A 89 14.43 -0.14 -3.13
C ALA A 89 13.31 -0.85 -3.83
N TYR A 90 12.65 -1.72 -3.09
CA TYR A 90 11.52 -2.48 -3.59
C TYR A 90 10.24 -1.83 -3.11
N ILE A 91 9.37 -1.52 -4.03
CA ILE A 91 8.10 -0.85 -3.72
C ILE A 91 6.97 -1.81 -4.06
N GLY A 92 6.12 -2.05 -3.09
CA GLY A 92 5.01 -2.98 -3.31
C GLY A 92 3.90 -2.73 -2.32
N MET A 93 2.97 -3.67 -2.27
CA MET A 93 1.83 -3.61 -1.37
C MET A 93 1.13 -2.26 -1.46
N LEU A 94 0.97 -1.75 -2.69
CA LEU A 94 0.24 -0.53 -2.90
C LEU A 94 -1.25 -0.82 -2.75
N ALA A 95 -1.90 -0.16 -1.84
CA ALA A 95 -3.31 -0.41 -1.59
C ALA A 95 -4.01 0.90 -1.29
N VAL A 96 -5.19 1.04 -1.84
CA VAL A 96 -6.04 2.20 -1.64
C VAL A 96 -7.44 1.67 -1.40
N TRP A 97 -8.14 2.25 -0.41
CA TRP A 97 -9.51 1.83 -0.18
C TRP A 97 -10.29 1.89 -1.49
N PRO A 98 -11.16 0.92 -1.76
CA PRO A 98 -11.91 0.93 -3.02
C PRO A 98 -12.63 2.25 -3.27
N GLN A 99 -13.11 2.90 -2.23
CA GLN A 99 -13.80 4.17 -2.39
C GLN A 99 -12.86 5.27 -2.87
N GLN A 100 -11.57 5.10 -2.68
CA GLN A 100 -10.59 6.10 -3.06
C GLN A 100 -9.96 5.82 -4.41
N GLN A 101 -10.26 4.69 -5.00
CA GLN A 101 -9.65 4.35 -6.28
C GLN A 101 -10.16 5.30 -7.35
N GLY A 102 -9.28 5.66 -8.26
CA GLY A 102 -9.61 6.65 -9.27
C GLY A 102 -9.40 8.08 -8.84
N SER A 103 -8.99 8.29 -7.60
CA SER A 103 -8.77 9.64 -7.10
C SER A 103 -7.36 10.15 -7.31
N GLY A 104 -6.46 9.30 -7.80
CA GLY A 104 -5.08 9.68 -7.93
C GLY A 104 -4.23 9.37 -6.71
N LEU A 105 -4.83 8.82 -5.67
CA LEU A 105 -4.08 8.57 -4.45
C LEU A 105 -2.99 7.52 -4.65
N GLY A 106 -3.28 6.48 -5.43
CA GLY A 106 -2.25 5.49 -5.70
C GLY A 106 -1.03 6.09 -6.34
N LYS A 107 -1.25 7.00 -7.29
CA LYS A 107 -0.13 7.68 -7.94
C LYS A 107 0.64 8.53 -6.95
N GLN A 108 -0.07 9.22 -6.06
CA GLN A 108 0.61 10.03 -5.05
C GLN A 108 1.42 9.16 -4.12
N LEU A 109 0.88 8.00 -3.74
CA LEU A 109 1.63 7.09 -2.87
C LEU A 109 2.90 6.62 -3.54
N LEU A 110 2.83 6.28 -4.83
CA LEU A 110 4.03 5.87 -5.53
C LEU A 110 5.06 6.99 -5.61
N GLN A 111 4.61 8.20 -5.84
CA GLN A 111 5.53 9.33 -5.88
C GLN A 111 6.17 9.56 -4.52
N GLN A 112 5.40 9.46 -3.47
CA GLN A 112 5.95 9.62 -2.14
C GLN A 112 6.91 8.50 -1.79
N ALA A 113 6.58 7.27 -2.23
CA ALA A 113 7.46 6.14 -1.98
C ALA A 113 8.80 6.33 -2.67
N GLU A 114 8.76 6.83 -3.90
CA GLU A 114 9.99 7.08 -4.64
C GLU A 114 10.86 8.09 -3.91
N GLN A 115 10.26 9.18 -3.48
CA GLN A 115 11.00 10.20 -2.76
C GLN A 115 11.53 9.66 -1.44
N TRP A 116 10.74 8.88 -0.75
CA TRP A 116 11.18 8.30 0.51
C TRP A 116 12.37 7.38 0.29
N ALA A 117 12.30 6.54 -0.74
CA ALA A 117 13.37 5.59 -1.00
C ALA A 117 14.68 6.32 -1.29
N ILE A 118 14.60 7.37 -2.07
CA ILE A 118 15.80 8.13 -2.42
C ILE A 118 16.33 8.89 -1.22
N ARG A 119 15.44 9.57 -0.51
CA ARG A 119 15.85 10.48 0.55
C ARG A 119 16.25 9.74 1.82
N GLU A 120 15.47 8.73 2.20
CA GLU A 120 15.71 8.06 3.46
C GLU A 120 16.59 6.85 3.33
N PHE A 121 16.55 6.16 2.20
CA PHE A 121 17.32 4.94 2.03
C PHE A 121 18.47 5.08 1.05
N GLY A 122 18.58 6.23 0.38
CA GLY A 122 19.66 6.42 -0.58
C GLY A 122 19.55 5.53 -1.80
N ALA A 123 18.34 5.14 -2.15
CA ALA A 123 18.16 4.20 -3.25
C ALA A 123 18.60 4.81 -4.56
N ARG A 124 19.23 4.01 -5.39
CA ARG A 124 19.64 4.41 -6.72
C ARG A 124 18.81 3.72 -7.78
N GLN A 125 18.06 2.69 -7.43
CA GLN A 125 17.22 1.96 -8.35
C GLN A 125 15.93 1.59 -7.63
N LEU A 126 14.81 1.77 -8.29
CA LEU A 126 13.52 1.43 -7.74
C LEU A 126 12.95 0.27 -8.50
N LEU A 127 12.49 -0.72 -7.76
CA LEU A 127 11.92 -1.92 -8.33
C LEU A 127 10.50 -2.07 -7.82
N LEU A 128 9.56 -2.24 -8.74
CA LEU A 128 8.16 -2.37 -8.36
C LEU A 128 7.78 -3.82 -8.31
N SER A 129 7.06 -4.19 -7.26
CA SER A 129 6.48 -5.50 -7.19
C SER A 129 5.16 -5.43 -7.92
N VAL A 130 5.06 -6.15 -9.03
CA VAL A 130 3.88 -6.04 -9.88
C VAL A 130 3.10 -7.33 -9.97
N ILE A 131 3.38 -8.25 -9.09
CA ILE A 131 2.71 -9.53 -9.18
C ILE A 131 1.21 -9.37 -9.17
N GLN A 132 0.72 -8.60 -8.26
CA GLN A 132 -0.72 -8.46 -8.13
C GLN A 132 -1.30 -7.62 -9.23
N GLN A 133 -0.48 -7.00 -10.03
CA GLN A 133 -0.99 -6.16 -11.09
C GLN A 133 -1.42 -6.93 -12.29
N ARG A 134 -1.09 -8.18 -12.35
CA ARG A 134 -1.45 -8.97 -13.51
C ARG A 134 -2.91 -8.98 -13.78
N SER A 135 -3.68 -8.77 -12.77
CA SER A 135 -5.12 -8.87 -12.94
C SER A 135 -5.63 -7.86 -13.95
N GLU A 136 -4.88 -6.84 -14.21
CA GLU A 136 -5.35 -5.88 -15.18
C GLU A 136 -5.18 -6.33 -16.58
N LEU A 137 -4.45 -7.34 -16.79
CA LEU A 137 -4.18 -7.78 -18.15
C LEU A 137 -5.36 -8.46 -18.81
#